data_e6f09704401963dec96a5687d73b956f
#
_entry.id   e6f09704401963dec96a5687d73b956f
#
_cell.length_a   1.000
_cell.length_b   1.000
_cell.length_c   1.000
_cell.angle_alpha   90.00
_cell.angle_beta   90.00
_cell.angle_gamma   90.00
#
_symmetry.space_group_name_H-M   'P 1'
#
loop_
_entity.id
_entity.type
_entity.pdbx_description
1 polymer ?
#
loop_
_entity_poly.entity_id
_entity_poly.type
_entity_poly.pdbx_seq_one_letter_code
_entity_poly.pdbx_strand_id
1 'polypeptide(L)'
;MAGAPGDQDRLNAALRIGAAAVVNIGEQNLSEAILEHTHGVGVDVAFECAGHPSSVRGCLESLRPMGRYTQVAICGQDIQFPIDQIFYKQLIMSGSVCYTARTWERMMRIYAEGRVRLNDLISIKLPISEWRTAFRLCDERKAIKVLMYPEK
;
A
#
# COMPACT_ATOMS: atom_id res chain seq x y z
N MET A 1 -4.79 6.91 -1.17
CA MET A 1 -3.74 6.12 -0.50
C MET A 1 -3.28 6.84 0.75
N ALA A 2 -2.99 6.14 1.85
CA ALA A 2 -2.43 6.76 3.05
C ALA A 2 -0.94 6.42 3.20
N GLY A 3 -0.16 7.34 3.75
CA GLY A 3 1.25 7.18 4.07
C GLY A 3 1.62 7.85 5.40
N ALA A 4 2.70 7.39 6.02
CA ALA A 4 3.24 7.93 7.27
C ALA A 4 4.01 9.24 7.04
N PRO A 5 4.32 9.99 8.11
CA PRO A 5 5.29 11.08 8.02
C PRO A 5 6.61 10.62 7.37
N GLY A 6 7.11 11.39 6.41
CA GLY A 6 8.29 11.03 5.62
C GLY A 6 8.01 10.22 4.34
N ASP A 7 6.77 9.82 4.07
CA ASP A 7 6.39 9.11 2.84
C ASP A 7 5.93 10.07 1.71
N GLN A 8 6.27 11.35 1.76
CA GLN A 8 5.77 12.34 0.79
C GLN A 8 6.08 11.96 -0.66
N ASP A 9 7.26 11.43 -0.94
CA ASP A 9 7.64 11.00 -2.30
C ASP A 9 6.78 9.81 -2.78
N ARG A 10 6.40 8.89 -1.86
CA ARG A 10 5.51 7.77 -2.15
C ARG A 10 4.08 8.25 -2.40
N LEU A 11 3.60 9.21 -1.61
CA LEU A 11 2.29 9.84 -1.79
C LEU A 11 2.22 10.58 -3.13
N ASN A 12 3.26 11.35 -3.47
CA ASN A 12 3.36 12.02 -4.77
C ASN A 12 3.41 11.03 -5.93
N ALA A 13 4.14 9.92 -5.78
CA ALA A 13 4.16 8.86 -6.78
C ALA A 13 2.77 8.22 -6.96
N ALA A 14 2.03 7.99 -5.88
CA ALA A 14 0.67 7.47 -5.96
C ALA A 14 -0.26 8.38 -6.77
N LEU A 15 -0.20 9.70 -6.56
CA LEU A 15 -0.96 10.67 -7.37
C LEU A 15 -0.57 10.59 -8.85
N ARG A 16 0.74 10.53 -9.14
CA ARG A 16 1.22 10.42 -10.54
C ARG A 16 0.72 9.18 -11.25
N ILE A 17 0.60 8.05 -10.54
CA ILE A 17 0.11 6.79 -11.13
C ILE A 17 -1.41 6.64 -11.12
N GLY A 18 -2.14 7.63 -10.59
CA GLY A 18 -3.59 7.68 -10.72
C GLY A 18 -4.40 7.50 -9.43
N ALA A 19 -3.80 7.61 -8.26
CA ALA A 19 -4.56 7.68 -7.02
C ALA A 19 -5.40 8.96 -7.01
N ALA A 20 -6.69 8.84 -6.69
CA ALA A 20 -7.62 9.97 -6.64
C ALA A 20 -7.27 10.96 -5.52
N ALA A 21 -6.79 10.44 -4.38
CA ALA A 21 -6.36 11.23 -3.25
C ALA A 21 -5.26 10.51 -2.44
N VAL A 22 -4.51 11.30 -1.68
CA VAL A 22 -3.52 10.80 -0.73
C VAL A 22 -3.72 11.47 0.63
N VAL A 23 -3.39 10.76 1.70
CA VAL A 23 -3.48 11.24 3.07
C VAL A 23 -2.14 11.04 3.77
N ASN A 24 -1.52 12.10 4.23
CA ASN A 24 -0.39 12.04 5.15
C ASN A 24 -0.96 11.96 6.58
N ILE A 25 -0.86 10.79 7.20
CA ILE A 25 -1.42 10.56 8.55
C ILE A 25 -0.73 11.35 9.66
N GLY A 26 0.40 12.00 9.39
CA GLY A 26 1.05 12.93 10.31
C GLY A 26 0.42 14.33 10.30
N GLU A 27 -0.36 14.64 9.28
CA GLU A 27 -0.96 15.97 9.08
C GLU A 27 -2.49 15.93 9.15
N GLN A 28 -3.10 14.78 8.85
CA GLN A 28 -4.55 14.61 8.76
C GLN A 28 -5.01 13.33 9.46
N ASN A 29 -6.20 13.37 10.03
CA ASN A 29 -6.87 12.17 10.51
C ASN A 29 -7.33 11.33 9.32
N LEU A 30 -6.87 10.06 9.26
CA LEU A 30 -7.18 9.16 8.14
C LEU A 30 -8.68 8.92 7.98
N SER A 31 -9.37 8.63 9.09
CA SER A 31 -10.81 8.31 9.04
C SER A 31 -11.64 9.50 8.60
N GLU A 32 -11.31 10.71 9.09
CA GLU A 32 -12.00 11.95 8.69
C GLU A 32 -11.78 12.24 7.20
N ALA A 33 -10.53 12.17 6.72
CA ALA A 33 -10.22 12.38 5.31
C ALA A 33 -10.95 11.38 4.39
N ILE A 34 -11.04 10.10 4.82
CA ILE A 34 -11.77 9.08 4.06
C ILE A 34 -13.26 9.35 4.06
N LEU A 35 -13.86 9.72 5.19
CA LEU A 35 -15.28 10.04 5.27
C LEU A 35 -15.63 11.25 4.40
N GLU A 36 -14.76 12.27 4.36
CA GLU A 36 -14.92 13.42 3.46
C GLU A 36 -14.95 12.99 1.99
N HIS A 37 -13.96 12.19 1.55
CA HIS A 37 -13.87 11.70 0.17
C HIS A 37 -14.96 10.70 -0.21
N THR A 38 -15.62 10.07 0.76
CA THR A 38 -16.67 9.06 0.54
C THR A 38 -18.06 9.52 0.98
N HIS A 39 -18.25 10.83 1.19
CA HIS A 39 -19.52 11.42 1.63
C HIS A 39 -20.09 10.75 2.89
N GLY A 40 -19.24 10.43 3.85
CA GLY A 40 -19.61 9.81 5.12
C GLY A 40 -19.81 8.30 5.11
N VAL A 41 -19.63 7.64 3.96
CA VAL A 41 -19.93 6.21 3.82
C VAL A 41 -18.76 5.31 4.25
N GLY A 42 -17.52 5.69 3.97
CA GLY A 42 -16.32 4.86 4.09
C GLY A 42 -15.98 4.11 2.79
N VAL A 43 -14.84 3.42 2.77
CA VAL A 43 -14.34 2.72 1.56
C VAL A 43 -14.91 1.31 1.44
N ASP A 44 -15.07 0.84 0.20
CA ASP A 44 -15.51 -0.54 -0.11
C ASP A 44 -14.44 -1.57 0.24
N VAL A 45 -13.17 -1.24 -0.02
CA VAL A 45 -12.04 -2.15 0.11
C VAL A 45 -10.85 -1.42 0.74
N ALA A 46 -10.19 -2.04 1.70
CA ALA A 46 -8.93 -1.58 2.28
C ALA A 46 -7.85 -2.66 2.13
N PHE A 47 -6.69 -2.25 1.59
CA PHE A 47 -5.48 -3.06 1.54
C PHE A 47 -4.50 -2.55 2.60
N GLU A 48 -4.17 -3.40 3.57
CA GLU A 48 -3.16 -3.11 4.57
C GLU A 48 -1.80 -3.56 4.04
N CYS A 49 -0.91 -2.58 3.78
CA CYS A 49 0.39 -2.82 3.15
C CYS A 49 1.58 -2.29 3.97
N ALA A 50 1.34 -1.78 5.18
CA ALA A 50 2.38 -1.21 6.03
C ALA A 50 2.86 -2.15 7.14
N GLY A 51 2.03 -3.11 7.57
CA GLY A 51 2.36 -4.03 8.65
C GLY A 51 2.45 -3.38 10.03
N HIS A 52 1.77 -2.26 10.23
CA HIS A 52 1.81 -1.52 11.49
C HIS A 52 0.45 -1.53 12.19
N PRO A 53 0.39 -1.65 13.54
CA PRO A 53 -0.87 -1.70 14.28
C PRO A 53 -1.83 -0.56 13.96
N SER A 54 -1.32 0.68 13.84
CA SER A 54 -2.16 1.84 13.50
C SER A 54 -2.72 1.77 12.08
N SER A 55 -1.99 1.17 11.13
CA SER A 55 -2.46 0.98 9.76
C SER A 55 -3.59 -0.05 9.70
N VAL A 56 -3.44 -1.18 10.42
CA VAL A 56 -4.51 -2.18 10.56
C VAL A 56 -5.79 -1.54 11.12
N ARG A 57 -5.66 -0.80 12.23
CA ARG A 57 -6.78 -0.09 12.85
C ARG A 57 -7.40 0.91 11.87
N GLY A 58 -6.59 1.77 11.25
CA GLY A 58 -7.06 2.77 10.30
C GLY A 58 -7.79 2.16 9.09
N CYS A 59 -7.32 1.02 8.57
CA CYS A 59 -8.02 0.28 7.52
C CYS A 59 -9.41 -0.19 7.97
N LEU A 60 -9.53 -0.80 9.18
CA LEU A 60 -10.80 -1.29 9.70
C LEU A 60 -11.79 -0.14 9.99
N GLU A 61 -11.30 0.95 10.58
CA GLU A 61 -12.12 2.14 10.86
C GLU A 61 -12.66 2.80 9.60
N SER A 62 -11.85 2.84 8.54
CA SER A 62 -12.18 3.46 7.26
C SER A 62 -13.17 2.68 6.41
N LEU A 63 -13.33 1.39 6.65
CA LEU A 63 -14.27 0.54 5.89
C LEU A 63 -15.73 0.87 6.20
N ARG A 64 -16.55 0.92 5.15
CA ARG A 64 -18.01 0.94 5.30
C ARG A 64 -18.54 -0.41 5.81
N PRO A 65 -19.78 -0.47 6.28
CA PRO A 65 -20.45 -1.76 6.52
C PRO A 65 -20.38 -2.66 5.26
N MET A 66 -20.19 -3.96 5.48
CA MET A 66 -19.98 -4.99 4.44
C MET A 66 -18.75 -4.75 3.55
N GLY A 67 -17.79 -3.93 4.02
CA GLY A 67 -16.52 -3.66 3.35
C GLY A 67 -15.57 -4.85 3.41
N ARG A 68 -14.50 -4.80 2.63
CA ARG A 68 -13.49 -5.86 2.52
C ARG A 68 -12.13 -5.37 2.99
N TYR A 69 -11.54 -6.12 3.91
CA TYR A 69 -10.17 -5.92 4.36
C TYR A 69 -9.25 -6.98 3.76
N THR A 70 -8.09 -6.57 3.28
CA THR A 70 -7.05 -7.52 2.84
C THR A 70 -5.72 -7.18 3.50
N GLN A 71 -5.19 -8.11 4.30
CA GLN A 71 -3.85 -8.03 4.86
C GLN A 71 -2.83 -8.44 3.81
N VAL A 72 -1.92 -7.54 3.45
CA VAL A 72 -0.84 -7.78 2.49
C VAL A 72 0.52 -7.77 3.19
N ALA A 73 0.73 -6.83 4.12
CA ALA A 73 1.99 -6.70 4.83
C ALA A 73 2.13 -7.73 5.95
N ILE A 74 3.38 -8.08 6.26
CA ILE A 74 3.75 -8.88 7.43
C ILE A 74 3.95 -7.93 8.60
N CYS A 75 3.22 -8.13 9.70
CA CYS A 75 3.34 -7.30 10.88
C CYS A 75 4.55 -7.66 11.76
N GLY A 76 4.97 -8.93 11.73
CA GLY A 76 6.14 -9.42 12.49
C GLY A 76 5.95 -9.49 14.01
N GLN A 77 4.77 -9.14 14.50
CA GLN A 77 4.39 -9.15 15.91
C GLN A 77 2.87 -9.30 16.06
N ASP A 78 2.43 -9.68 17.24
CA ASP A 78 1.01 -9.71 17.56
C ASP A 78 0.43 -8.29 17.58
N ILE A 79 -0.76 -8.13 17.00
CA ILE A 79 -1.45 -6.85 16.90
C ILE A 79 -2.77 -6.91 17.66
N GLN A 80 -2.99 -5.93 18.51
CA GLN A 80 -4.32 -5.69 19.08
C GLN A 80 -5.14 -4.85 18.10
N PHE A 81 -6.31 -5.34 17.73
CA PHE A 81 -7.24 -4.60 16.87
C PHE A 81 -8.69 -4.78 17.37
N PRO A 82 -9.59 -3.84 17.06
CA PRO A 82 -10.97 -3.87 17.56
C PRO A 82 -11.78 -4.92 16.81
N ILE A 83 -11.72 -6.18 17.27
CA ILE A 83 -12.40 -7.31 16.61
C ILE A 83 -13.91 -7.11 16.46
N ASP A 84 -14.54 -6.39 17.39
CA ASP A 84 -15.97 -6.11 17.34
C ASP A 84 -16.38 -5.30 16.10
N GLN A 85 -15.46 -4.56 15.50
CA GLN A 85 -15.73 -3.87 14.22
C GLN A 85 -16.02 -4.84 13.08
N ILE A 86 -15.41 -6.03 13.10
CA ILE A 86 -15.70 -7.08 12.11
C ILE A 86 -17.15 -7.48 12.22
N PHE A 87 -17.62 -7.69 13.45
CA PHE A 87 -19.00 -8.07 13.72
C PHE A 87 -19.99 -6.94 13.38
N TYR A 88 -19.81 -5.75 13.97
CA TYR A 88 -20.75 -4.64 13.78
C TYR A 88 -20.82 -4.14 12.33
N LYS A 89 -19.71 -4.14 11.63
CA LYS A 89 -19.66 -3.74 10.21
C LYS A 89 -19.88 -4.91 9.25
N GLN A 90 -19.99 -6.15 9.73
CA GLN A 90 -20.11 -7.36 8.88
C GLN A 90 -18.98 -7.44 7.82
N LEU A 91 -17.73 -7.21 8.25
CA LEU A 91 -16.58 -7.13 7.33
C LEU A 91 -16.18 -8.50 6.80
N ILE A 92 -15.70 -8.52 5.55
CA ILE A 92 -15.03 -9.68 4.98
C ILE A 92 -13.51 -9.45 5.08
N MET A 93 -12.82 -10.34 5.81
CA MET A 93 -11.36 -10.28 5.96
C MET A 93 -10.67 -11.38 5.17
N SER A 94 -9.54 -11.04 4.56
CA SER A 94 -8.70 -11.96 3.80
C SER A 94 -7.21 -11.60 3.96
N GLY A 95 -6.34 -12.58 3.66
CA GLY A 95 -4.90 -12.35 3.52
C GLY A 95 -4.47 -12.53 2.07
N SER A 96 -3.37 -11.88 1.70
CA SER A 96 -2.73 -12.08 0.40
C SER A 96 -1.24 -12.23 0.61
N VAL A 97 -0.69 -13.38 0.20
CA VAL A 97 0.74 -13.68 0.27
C VAL A 97 1.21 -14.22 -1.07
N CYS A 98 2.34 -13.72 -1.54
CA CYS A 98 2.93 -14.14 -2.81
C CYS A 98 1.96 -14.08 -4.01
N TYR A 99 2.22 -14.90 -5.01
CA TYR A 99 1.40 -14.98 -6.22
C TYR A 99 1.52 -16.37 -6.85
N THR A 100 0.49 -16.76 -7.58
CA THR A 100 0.48 -17.96 -8.42
C THR A 100 0.95 -17.60 -9.84
N ALA A 101 1.33 -18.60 -10.64
CA ALA A 101 1.63 -18.40 -12.06
C ALA A 101 0.48 -17.68 -12.79
N ARG A 102 -0.75 -18.07 -12.52
CA ARG A 102 -1.95 -17.42 -13.10
C ARG A 102 -2.08 -15.94 -12.70
N THR A 103 -1.76 -15.60 -11.45
CA THR A 103 -1.74 -14.20 -10.99
C THR A 103 -0.68 -13.39 -11.74
N TRP A 104 0.50 -13.99 -11.92
CA TRP A 104 1.60 -13.38 -12.68
C TRP A 104 1.21 -13.12 -14.13
N GLU A 105 0.67 -14.10 -14.83
CA GLU A 105 0.18 -13.96 -16.21
C GLU A 105 -0.85 -12.86 -16.36
N ARG A 106 -1.81 -12.79 -15.42
CA ARG A 106 -2.82 -11.74 -15.38
C ARG A 106 -2.20 -10.35 -15.20
N MET A 107 -1.25 -10.22 -14.27
CA MET A 107 -0.56 -8.97 -14.01
C MET A 107 0.25 -8.51 -15.23
N MET A 108 0.97 -9.43 -15.89
CA MET A 108 1.71 -9.14 -17.11
C MET A 108 0.81 -8.67 -18.25
N ARG A 109 -0.38 -9.24 -18.39
CA ARG A 109 -1.37 -8.77 -19.37
C ARG A 109 -1.83 -7.35 -19.07
N ILE A 110 -2.19 -7.05 -17.82
CA ILE A 110 -2.61 -5.71 -17.38
C ILE A 110 -1.48 -4.68 -17.63
N TYR A 111 -0.23 -5.08 -17.40
CA TYR A 111 0.93 -4.23 -17.69
C TYR A 111 1.12 -3.98 -19.18
N ALA A 112 1.02 -5.03 -20.01
CA ALA A 112 1.14 -4.93 -21.46
C ALA A 112 0.03 -4.06 -22.08
N GLU A 113 -1.15 -4.03 -21.49
CA GLU A 113 -2.27 -3.16 -21.88
C GLU A 113 -2.05 -1.69 -21.46
N GLY A 114 -0.94 -1.35 -20.82
CA GLY A 114 -0.63 0.02 -20.34
C GLY A 114 -1.51 0.52 -19.21
N ARG A 115 -2.25 -0.37 -18.54
CA ARG A 115 -3.19 -0.02 -17.47
C ARG A 115 -2.51 0.29 -16.14
N VAL A 116 -1.25 -0.08 -15.97
CA VAL A 116 -0.42 0.23 -14.80
C VAL A 116 0.91 0.84 -15.22
N ARG A 117 1.33 1.91 -14.57
CA ARG A 117 2.56 2.65 -14.86
C ARG A 117 3.64 2.34 -13.82
N LEU A 118 4.17 1.09 -13.87
CA LEU A 118 5.16 0.63 -12.90
C LEU A 118 6.50 1.37 -12.99
N ASN A 119 6.85 1.88 -14.16
CA ASN A 119 8.09 2.63 -14.35
C ASN A 119 8.14 3.91 -13.50
N ASP A 120 7.00 4.52 -13.22
CA ASP A 120 6.90 5.73 -12.40
C ASP A 120 7.24 5.48 -10.91
N LEU A 121 7.34 4.21 -10.50
CA LEU A 121 7.74 3.79 -9.16
C LEU A 121 9.25 3.54 -9.04
N ILE A 122 9.98 3.46 -10.16
CA ILE A 122 11.42 3.19 -10.17
C ILE A 122 12.15 4.48 -9.82
N SER A 123 12.75 4.52 -8.62
CA SER A 123 13.51 5.68 -8.17
C SER A 123 14.91 5.76 -8.80
N ILE A 124 15.56 4.60 -8.94
CA ILE A 124 16.91 4.51 -9.46
C ILE A 124 17.20 3.13 -10.04
N LYS A 125 18.11 3.08 -11.02
CA LYS A 125 18.68 1.84 -11.56
C LYS A 125 20.16 1.82 -11.26
N LEU A 126 20.66 0.74 -10.66
CA LEU A 126 22.06 0.55 -10.26
C LEU A 126 22.60 -0.76 -10.85
N PRO A 127 23.89 -0.84 -11.15
CA PRO A 127 24.51 -2.11 -11.47
C PRO A 127 24.52 -3.02 -10.24
N ILE A 128 24.54 -4.34 -10.44
CA ILE A 128 24.47 -5.31 -9.34
C ILE A 128 25.66 -5.19 -8.38
N SER A 129 26.81 -4.71 -8.85
CA SER A 129 27.99 -4.41 -8.02
C SER A 129 27.70 -3.37 -6.93
N GLU A 130 26.73 -2.49 -7.14
CA GLU A 130 26.28 -1.47 -6.19
C GLU A 130 25.13 -1.94 -5.26
N TRP A 131 24.97 -3.26 -5.08
CA TRP A 131 23.86 -3.81 -4.28
C TRP A 131 23.78 -3.24 -2.87
N ARG A 132 24.91 -2.95 -2.22
CA ARG A 132 24.94 -2.32 -0.88
C ARG A 132 24.28 -0.94 -0.86
N THR A 133 24.55 -0.13 -1.88
CA THR A 133 23.92 1.19 -2.06
C THR A 133 22.42 1.02 -2.31
N ALA A 134 22.03 0.06 -3.16
CA ALA A 134 20.64 -0.25 -3.44
C ALA A 134 19.84 -0.60 -2.17
N PHE A 135 20.36 -1.51 -1.35
CA PHE A 135 19.72 -1.91 -0.09
C PHE A 135 19.67 -0.76 0.91
N ARG A 136 20.75 0.00 1.09
CA ARG A 136 20.78 1.16 1.97
C ARG A 136 19.73 2.21 1.61
N LEU A 137 19.55 2.51 0.33
CA LEU A 137 18.50 3.44 -0.12
C LEU A 137 17.08 2.95 0.22
N CYS A 138 16.85 1.65 0.18
CA CYS A 138 15.58 1.06 0.60
C CYS A 138 15.39 1.14 2.12
N ASP A 139 16.41 0.76 2.90
CA ASP A 139 16.38 0.77 4.38
C ASP A 139 16.19 2.18 4.93
N GLU A 140 16.85 3.18 4.31
CA GLU A 140 16.73 4.59 4.65
C GLU A 140 15.44 5.23 4.09
N ARG A 141 14.58 4.46 3.41
CA ARG A 141 13.35 4.93 2.75
C ARG A 141 13.55 6.03 1.71
N LYS A 142 14.76 6.18 1.16
CA LYS A 142 15.11 7.18 0.14
C LYS A 142 14.76 6.75 -1.28
N ALA A 143 14.25 5.55 -1.46
CA ALA A 143 13.79 5.04 -2.75
C ALA A 143 12.44 4.31 -2.58
N ILE A 144 11.59 4.42 -3.58
CA ILE A 144 10.35 3.63 -3.69
C ILE A 144 10.71 2.24 -4.20
N LYS A 145 11.42 2.19 -5.33
CA LYS A 145 11.90 0.96 -5.95
C LYS A 145 13.29 1.18 -6.54
N VAL A 146 14.23 0.33 -6.18
CA VAL A 146 15.54 0.25 -6.81
C VAL A 146 15.55 -0.96 -7.74
N LEU A 147 15.94 -0.77 -8.98
CA LEU A 147 16.23 -1.86 -9.91
C LEU A 147 17.73 -2.08 -10.00
N MET A 148 18.16 -3.33 -9.91
CA MET A 148 19.55 -3.71 -10.17
C MET A 148 19.62 -4.47 -11.51
N TYR A 149 20.65 -4.20 -12.29
CA TYR A 149 20.89 -4.87 -13.56
C TYR A 149 22.27 -5.55 -13.56
N PRO A 150 22.41 -6.68 -14.26
CA PRO A 150 23.71 -7.34 -14.42
C PRO A 150 24.66 -6.46 -15.24
N GLU A 151 25.94 -6.45 -14.84
CA GLU A 151 27.01 -5.87 -15.65
C GLU A 151 27.49 -6.92 -16.69
N LYS A 152 27.93 -6.43 -17.85
CA LYS A 152 28.48 -7.28 -18.90
C LYS A 152 29.91 -7.70 -18.57
#